data_0b7fcefa421e331e325dd2f0610a13ba
#
_entry.id   0b7fcefa421e331e325dd2f0610a13ba
#
_cell.length_a   1.000
_cell.length_b   1.000
_cell.length_c   1.000
_cell.angle_alpha   90.00
_cell.angle_beta   90.00
_cell.angle_gamma   90.00
#
_symmetry.space_group_name_H-M   'P 1'
#
loop_
_entity.id
_entity.type
_entity.pdbx_description
1 polymer ?
#
loop_
_entity_poly.entity_id
_entity_poly.type
_entity_poly.pdbx_seq_one_letter_code
_entity_poly.pdbx_strand_id
1 'polypeptide(L)'
;FRSPDALENVLAAIHEVLDTKGGHIITVCGAGGHRDKGKRPLMAQEAVKQSDTVILTSDNPRDEDPQAIINDMLAGLDTKQKKKVLNIVDRKEAIRTAAMMAKKGDVILVAGKGHENYQEINGVKHHFDDHEVIREIFGIK
;
A
#
# COMPACT_ATOMS: atom_id res chain seq x y z
N PHE A 1 6.24 -6.43 -2.41
CA PHE A 1 5.88 -6.54 -3.83
C PHE A 1 6.38 -5.33 -4.59
N ARG A 2 7.15 -5.55 -5.64
CA ARG A 2 7.82 -4.48 -6.37
C ARG A 2 7.35 -4.33 -7.81
N SER A 3 6.35 -5.12 -8.21
CA SER A 3 5.80 -5.06 -9.55
C SER A 3 4.27 -5.14 -9.54
N PRO A 4 3.62 -4.57 -10.55
CA PRO A 4 2.17 -4.70 -10.70
C PRO A 4 1.71 -6.16 -10.78
N ASP A 5 2.49 -7.03 -11.46
CA ASP A 5 2.15 -8.44 -11.60
C ASP A 5 2.16 -9.18 -10.27
N ALA A 6 3.15 -8.90 -9.42
CA ALA A 6 3.21 -9.51 -8.08
C ALA A 6 2.02 -9.08 -7.24
N LEU A 7 1.65 -7.82 -7.28
CA LEU A 7 0.49 -7.29 -6.57
C LEU A 7 -0.81 -7.93 -7.09
N GLU A 8 -0.95 -8.03 -8.40
CA GLU A 8 -2.11 -8.69 -9.04
C GLU A 8 -2.27 -10.13 -8.54
N ASN A 9 -1.19 -10.90 -8.52
CA ASN A 9 -1.22 -12.30 -8.11
C ASN A 9 -1.63 -12.47 -6.65
N VAL A 10 -1.10 -11.63 -5.76
CA VAL A 10 -1.44 -11.68 -4.34
C VAL A 10 -2.90 -11.32 -4.11
N LEU A 11 -3.38 -10.27 -4.76
CA LEU A 11 -4.78 -9.85 -4.62
C LEU A 11 -5.74 -10.90 -5.17
N ALA A 12 -5.39 -11.55 -6.28
CA ALA A 12 -6.21 -12.63 -6.83
C ALA A 12 -6.33 -13.79 -5.84
N ALA A 13 -5.22 -14.17 -5.19
CA ALA A 13 -5.23 -15.23 -4.17
C ALA A 13 -6.09 -14.86 -2.96
N ILE A 14 -6.03 -13.60 -2.53
CA ILE A 14 -6.86 -13.10 -1.42
C ILE A 14 -8.35 -13.16 -1.80
N HIS A 15 -8.70 -12.80 -3.03
CA HIS A 15 -10.08 -12.86 -3.50
C HIS A 15 -10.66 -14.27 -3.43
N GLU A 16 -9.89 -15.28 -3.78
CA GLU A 16 -10.34 -16.69 -3.69
C GLU A 16 -10.77 -17.03 -2.27
N VAL A 17 -10.04 -16.54 -1.27
CA VAL A 17 -10.37 -16.78 0.14
C VAL A 17 -11.61 -15.99 0.56
N LEU A 18 -11.70 -14.71 0.18
CA LEU A 18 -12.78 -13.84 0.58
C LEU A 18 -14.11 -14.18 -0.09
N ASP A 19 -14.10 -14.69 -1.31
CA ASP A 19 -15.31 -15.09 -2.03
C ASP A 19 -16.12 -16.13 -1.27
N THR A 20 -15.46 -16.93 -0.44
CA THR A 20 -16.14 -17.93 0.37
C THR A 20 -16.58 -17.41 1.74
N LYS A 21 -15.97 -16.33 2.23
CA LYS A 21 -16.20 -15.83 3.62
C LYS A 21 -16.88 -14.47 3.68
N GLY A 22 -16.94 -13.76 2.57
CA GLY A 22 -17.31 -12.34 2.56
C GLY A 22 -16.21 -11.49 3.17
N GLY A 23 -16.32 -10.19 3.07
CA GLY A 23 -15.35 -9.25 3.59
C GLY A 23 -14.76 -8.38 2.49
N HIS A 24 -13.95 -7.42 2.90
CA HIS A 24 -13.39 -6.41 2.00
C HIS A 24 -11.86 -6.45 2.06
N ILE A 25 -11.24 -5.94 1.00
CA ILE A 25 -9.78 -5.80 0.92
C ILE A 25 -9.43 -4.32 1.04
N ILE A 26 -8.54 -4.01 1.97
CA ILE A 26 -7.94 -2.68 2.11
C ILE A 26 -6.45 -2.86 1.79
N THR A 27 -5.97 -2.22 0.74
CA THR A 27 -4.58 -2.32 0.31
C THR A 27 -3.83 -1.03 0.65
N VAL A 28 -2.74 -1.17 1.39
CA VAL A 28 -1.81 -0.09 1.72
C VAL A 28 -0.55 -0.31 0.90
N CYS A 29 -0.24 0.61 -0.01
CA CYS A 29 0.91 0.43 -0.88
C CYS A 29 1.58 1.76 -1.24
N GLY A 30 2.85 1.67 -1.61
CA GLY A 30 3.64 2.78 -2.07
C GLY A 30 4.64 2.32 -3.13
N ALA A 31 5.31 3.27 -3.76
CA ALA A 31 6.35 3.01 -4.73
C ALA A 31 7.66 3.64 -4.30
N GLY A 32 8.78 3.06 -4.70
CA GLY A 32 10.10 3.56 -4.35
C GLY A 32 10.53 4.74 -5.21
N GLY A 33 11.37 5.60 -4.62
CA GLY A 33 12.12 6.60 -5.37
C GLY A 33 13.24 5.92 -6.15
N HIS A 34 13.68 6.56 -7.24
CA HIS A 34 14.72 6.02 -8.13
C HIS A 34 14.41 4.61 -8.63
N ARG A 35 13.14 4.32 -8.86
CA ARG A 35 12.65 3.11 -9.49
C ARG A 35 11.93 3.49 -10.78
N ASP A 36 11.52 2.49 -11.54
CA ASP A 36 10.81 2.71 -12.79
C ASP A 36 9.51 3.48 -12.56
N LYS A 37 9.51 4.76 -12.96
CA LYS A 37 8.35 5.64 -12.81
C LYS A 37 7.14 5.17 -13.62
N GLY A 38 7.37 4.47 -14.71
CA GLY A 38 6.30 3.93 -15.54
C GLY A 38 5.46 2.88 -14.83
N LYS A 39 6.02 2.21 -13.81
CA LYS A 39 5.29 1.22 -13.02
C LYS A 39 4.40 1.83 -11.95
N ARG A 40 4.63 3.09 -11.57
CA ARG A 40 3.86 3.75 -10.50
C ARG A 40 2.36 3.79 -10.79
N PRO A 41 1.92 4.30 -11.96
CA PRO A 41 0.47 4.29 -12.26
C PRO A 41 -0.09 2.88 -12.42
N LEU A 42 0.71 1.93 -12.92
CA LEU A 42 0.26 0.56 -13.10
C LEU A 42 0.01 -0.12 -11.75
N MET A 43 0.84 0.15 -10.74
CA MET A 43 0.63 -0.40 -9.39
C MET A 43 -0.67 0.13 -8.78
N ALA A 44 -0.93 1.42 -8.95
CA ALA A 44 -2.18 2.02 -8.46
C ALA A 44 -3.40 1.40 -9.14
N GLN A 45 -3.33 1.20 -10.46
CA GLN A 45 -4.40 0.56 -11.22
C GLN A 45 -4.69 -0.85 -10.72
N GLU A 46 -3.66 -1.66 -10.50
CA GLU A 46 -3.84 -3.03 -10.00
C GLU A 46 -4.40 -3.05 -8.57
N ALA A 47 -3.94 -2.16 -7.71
CA ALA A 47 -4.47 -2.06 -6.35
C ALA A 47 -5.96 -1.73 -6.36
N VAL A 48 -6.34 -0.71 -7.12
CA VAL A 48 -7.75 -0.25 -7.19
C VAL A 48 -8.66 -1.29 -7.82
N LYS A 49 -8.18 -1.98 -8.85
CA LYS A 49 -8.96 -2.97 -9.58
C LYS A 49 -9.48 -4.08 -8.68
N GLN A 50 -8.67 -4.49 -7.69
CA GLN A 50 -8.97 -5.67 -6.88
C GLN A 50 -9.20 -5.36 -5.40
N SER A 51 -9.19 -4.09 -5.01
CA SER A 51 -9.37 -3.69 -3.61
C SER A 51 -10.64 -2.85 -3.46
N ASP A 52 -11.25 -2.91 -2.29
CA ASP A 52 -12.39 -2.06 -1.95
C ASP A 52 -11.94 -0.66 -1.56
N THR A 53 -10.79 -0.58 -0.88
CA THR A 53 -10.15 0.69 -0.50
C THR A 53 -8.65 0.55 -0.71
N VAL A 54 -8.04 1.61 -1.22
CA VAL A 54 -6.58 1.69 -1.40
C VAL A 54 -6.07 2.91 -0.64
N ILE A 55 -5.00 2.72 0.12
CA ILE A 55 -4.30 3.83 0.76
C ILE A 55 -2.91 3.90 0.14
N LEU A 56 -2.67 4.97 -0.62
CA LEU A 56 -1.36 5.24 -1.21
C LEU A 56 -0.51 5.97 -0.19
N THR A 57 0.69 5.46 0.04
CA THR A 57 1.59 5.97 1.07
C THR A 57 3.05 5.89 0.59
N SER A 58 3.98 6.27 1.47
CA SER A 58 5.40 6.17 1.19
C SER A 58 5.93 4.76 1.38
N ASP A 59 6.85 4.38 0.50
CA ASP A 59 7.73 3.23 0.69
C ASP A 59 9.13 3.77 1.00
N ASN A 60 10.06 3.73 0.06
CA ASN A 60 11.39 4.34 0.17
C ASN A 60 11.45 5.53 -0.79
N PRO A 61 11.10 6.76 -0.37
CA PRO A 61 11.11 7.89 -1.30
C PRO A 61 12.50 8.30 -1.75
N ARG A 62 13.53 7.92 -1.01
CA ARG A 62 14.91 8.31 -1.24
C ARG A 62 15.02 9.83 -1.31
N ASP A 63 15.55 10.40 -2.37
CA ASP A 63 15.65 11.86 -2.53
C ASP A 63 14.52 12.47 -3.35
N GLU A 64 13.50 11.70 -3.69
CA GLU A 64 12.29 12.23 -4.32
C GLU A 64 11.27 12.69 -3.27
N ASP A 65 10.43 13.64 -3.65
CA ASP A 65 9.33 14.08 -2.79
C ASP A 65 8.31 12.93 -2.67
N PRO A 66 8.01 12.46 -1.45
CA PRO A 66 7.04 11.37 -1.27
C PRO A 66 5.68 11.66 -1.88
N GLN A 67 5.21 12.91 -1.79
CA GLN A 67 3.91 13.28 -2.38
C GLN A 67 3.97 13.23 -3.91
N ALA A 68 5.10 13.59 -4.52
CA ALA A 68 5.26 13.51 -5.97
C ALA A 68 5.17 12.05 -6.46
N ILE A 69 5.74 11.12 -5.71
CA ILE A 69 5.63 9.70 -6.03
C ILE A 69 4.17 9.25 -5.98
N ILE A 70 3.45 9.64 -4.95
CA ILE A 70 2.02 9.32 -4.83
C ILE A 70 1.22 9.95 -5.97
N ASN A 71 1.55 11.18 -6.36
CA ASN A 71 0.89 11.85 -7.49
C ASN A 71 1.09 11.08 -8.80
N ASP A 72 2.28 10.51 -9.01
CA ASP A 72 2.55 9.67 -10.18
C ASP A 72 1.67 8.42 -10.18
N MET A 73 1.44 7.83 -9.01
CA MET A 73 0.55 6.70 -8.87
C MET A 73 -0.90 7.10 -9.18
N LEU A 74 -1.35 8.23 -8.64
CA LEU A 74 -2.70 8.75 -8.85
C LEU A 74 -2.96 9.10 -10.32
N ALA A 75 -1.94 9.49 -11.06
CA ALA A 75 -2.08 9.84 -12.47
C ALA A 75 -2.57 8.68 -13.33
N GLY A 76 -2.44 7.44 -12.85
CA GLY A 76 -2.95 6.26 -13.54
C GLY A 76 -4.43 5.98 -13.31
N LEU A 77 -5.10 6.77 -12.47
CA LEU A 77 -6.47 6.50 -12.04
C LEU A 77 -7.44 7.53 -12.62
N ASP A 78 -8.64 7.08 -12.97
CA ASP A 78 -9.72 7.98 -13.36
C ASP A 78 -10.47 8.53 -12.14
N THR A 79 -11.44 9.41 -12.37
CA THR A 79 -12.21 10.04 -11.29
C THR A 79 -12.97 9.03 -10.44
N LYS A 80 -13.52 8.00 -11.07
CA LYS A 80 -14.27 6.95 -10.36
C LYS A 80 -13.36 6.11 -9.49
N GLN A 81 -12.20 5.72 -10.02
CA GLN A 81 -11.21 4.93 -9.29
C GLN A 81 -10.68 5.70 -8.08
N LYS A 82 -10.45 7.00 -8.22
CA LYS A 82 -9.94 7.85 -7.14
C LYS A 82 -10.87 7.89 -5.92
N LYS A 83 -12.15 7.59 -6.10
CA LYS A 83 -13.10 7.55 -4.97
C LYS A 83 -12.79 6.45 -3.96
N LYS A 84 -12.06 5.42 -4.37
CA LYS A 84 -11.62 4.32 -3.49
C LYS A 84 -10.28 4.61 -2.81
N VAL A 85 -9.64 5.74 -3.10
CA VAL A 85 -8.24 5.97 -2.75
C VAL A 85 -8.10 7.05 -1.69
N LEU A 86 -7.34 6.74 -0.66
CA LEU A 86 -6.86 7.70 0.33
C LEU A 86 -5.37 7.93 0.09
N ASN A 87 -4.92 9.14 0.35
CA ASN A 87 -3.54 9.57 0.17
C ASN A 87 -2.99 9.97 1.53
N ILE A 88 -2.15 9.12 2.11
CA ILE A 88 -1.57 9.34 3.44
C ILE A 88 -0.06 9.08 3.34
N VAL A 89 0.74 10.15 3.31
CA VAL A 89 2.19 10.07 3.11
C VAL A 89 2.87 9.27 4.22
N ASP A 90 2.50 9.51 5.46
CA ASP A 90 3.08 8.81 6.61
C ASP A 90 2.61 7.35 6.62
N ARG A 91 3.57 6.44 6.44
CA ARG A 91 3.24 5.02 6.31
C ARG A 91 2.62 4.43 7.57
N LYS A 92 3.08 4.82 8.74
CA LYS A 92 2.50 4.35 10.01
C LYS A 92 1.03 4.80 10.14
N GLU A 93 0.75 6.05 9.80
CA GLU A 93 -0.62 6.57 9.82
C GLU A 93 -1.50 5.90 8.75
N ALA A 94 -0.93 5.56 7.60
CA ALA A 94 -1.65 4.82 6.57
C ALA A 94 -2.08 3.44 7.07
N ILE A 95 -1.17 2.72 7.72
CA ILE A 95 -1.47 1.41 8.30
C ILE A 95 -2.50 1.53 9.43
N ARG A 96 -2.35 2.56 10.29
CA ARG A 96 -3.31 2.82 11.36
C ARG A 96 -4.70 3.11 10.81
N THR A 97 -4.80 3.90 9.75
CA THR A 97 -6.08 4.21 9.11
C THR A 97 -6.74 2.96 8.55
N ALA A 98 -5.97 2.09 7.90
CA ALA A 98 -6.48 0.81 7.39
C ALA A 98 -7.04 -0.03 8.55
N ALA A 99 -6.31 -0.09 9.67
CA ALA A 99 -6.76 -0.84 10.85
C ALA A 99 -8.07 -0.30 11.41
N MET A 100 -8.22 1.04 11.43
CA MET A 100 -9.45 1.67 11.92
C MET A 100 -10.64 1.45 11.01
N MET A 101 -10.42 1.33 9.71
CA MET A 101 -11.47 1.10 8.72
C MET A 101 -11.92 -0.36 8.67
N ALA A 102 -11.03 -1.28 8.98
CA ALA A 102 -11.28 -2.71 8.81
C ALA A 102 -12.31 -3.22 9.83
N LYS A 103 -13.15 -4.12 9.35
CA LYS A 103 -14.14 -4.83 10.15
C LYS A 103 -13.76 -6.31 10.21
N LYS A 104 -14.37 -7.04 11.12
CA LYS A 104 -14.14 -8.47 11.22
C LYS A 104 -14.38 -9.15 9.88
N GLY A 105 -13.42 -9.96 9.45
CA GLY A 105 -13.48 -10.65 8.16
C GLY A 105 -12.80 -9.91 7.02
N ASP A 106 -12.42 -8.65 7.21
CA ASP A 106 -11.69 -7.89 6.20
C ASP A 106 -10.22 -8.30 6.17
N VAL A 107 -9.57 -8.07 5.03
CA VAL A 107 -8.14 -8.28 4.87
C VAL A 107 -7.47 -6.94 4.63
N ILE A 108 -6.38 -6.71 5.36
CA ILE A 108 -5.51 -5.57 5.11
C ILE A 108 -4.22 -6.10 4.50
N LEU A 109 -3.95 -5.69 3.26
CA LEU A 109 -2.69 -6.01 2.59
C LEU A 109 -1.77 -4.80 2.67
N VAL A 110 -0.63 -4.96 3.33
CA VAL A 110 0.42 -3.94 3.36
C VAL A 110 1.52 -4.39 2.42
N ALA A 111 1.64 -3.71 1.29
CA ALA A 111 2.52 -4.12 0.20
C ALA A 111 3.68 -3.14 0.02
N GLY A 112 4.78 -3.63 -0.53
CA GLY A 112 5.93 -2.83 -0.95
C GLY A 112 7.23 -3.19 -0.25
N LYS A 113 7.25 -3.22 1.08
CA LYS A 113 8.51 -3.40 1.83
C LYS A 113 8.99 -4.84 1.93
N GLY A 114 8.08 -5.80 2.00
CA GLY A 114 8.51 -7.19 2.20
C GLY A 114 9.29 -7.34 3.50
N HIS A 115 10.56 -7.75 3.37
CA HIS A 115 11.46 -7.96 4.52
C HIS A 115 12.25 -6.73 4.95
N GLU A 116 12.12 -5.62 4.25
CA GLU A 116 12.86 -4.41 4.60
C GLU A 116 12.41 -3.87 5.95
N ASN A 117 13.37 -3.50 6.79
CA ASN A 117 13.11 -2.94 8.11
C ASN A 117 13.48 -1.46 8.20
N TYR A 118 13.50 -0.78 7.07
CA TYR A 118 13.88 0.62 7.00
C TYR A 118 13.06 1.38 5.97
N GLN A 119 13.06 2.69 6.12
CA GLN A 119 12.55 3.62 5.12
C GLN A 119 13.69 4.57 4.76
N GLU A 120 14.08 4.60 3.50
CA GLU A 120 15.19 5.45 3.04
C GLU A 120 14.66 6.81 2.58
N ILE A 121 15.10 7.86 3.26
CA ILE A 121 14.70 9.25 3.00
C ILE A 121 15.98 10.08 2.90
N ASN A 122 16.21 10.71 1.75
CA ASN A 122 17.37 11.56 1.50
C ASN A 122 18.71 10.89 1.87
N GLY A 123 18.86 9.63 1.49
CA GLY A 123 20.08 8.87 1.71
C GLY A 123 20.25 8.32 3.12
N VAL A 124 19.31 8.56 4.01
CA VAL A 124 19.34 8.06 5.39
C VAL A 124 18.29 6.96 5.56
N LYS A 125 18.71 5.83 6.11
CA LYS A 125 17.81 4.73 6.43
C LYS A 125 17.27 4.91 7.84
N HIS A 126 15.96 5.10 7.95
CA HIS A 126 15.25 5.17 9.22
C HIS A 126 14.65 3.82 9.52
N HIS A 127 14.70 3.39 10.76
CA HIS A 127 14.07 2.12 11.12
C HIS A 127 12.56 2.19 10.85
N PHE A 128 12.07 1.26 10.07
CA PHE A 128 10.64 1.12 9.80
C PHE A 128 10.36 -0.30 9.33
N ASP A 129 9.68 -1.06 10.14
CA ASP A 129 9.33 -2.45 9.85
C ASP A 129 7.81 -2.58 9.90
N ASP A 130 7.21 -2.92 8.75
CA ASP A 130 5.75 -3.07 8.66
C ASP A 130 5.22 -4.08 9.68
N HIS A 131 5.94 -5.15 9.93
CA HIS A 131 5.52 -6.17 10.90
C HIS A 131 5.45 -5.59 12.32
N GLU A 132 6.44 -4.81 12.73
CA GLU A 132 6.43 -4.15 14.03
C GLU A 132 5.27 -3.17 14.18
N VAL A 133 5.04 -2.37 13.12
CA VAL A 133 3.97 -1.37 13.12
C VAL A 133 2.61 -2.04 13.23
N ILE A 134 2.40 -3.11 12.48
CA ILE A 134 1.15 -3.87 12.51
C ILE A 134 0.92 -4.47 13.90
N ARG A 135 1.95 -5.09 14.49
CA ARG A 135 1.86 -5.65 15.84
C ARG A 135 1.50 -4.59 16.88
N GLU A 136 2.14 -3.43 16.80
CA GLU A 136 1.90 -2.31 17.70
C GLU A 136 0.45 -1.82 17.60
N ILE A 137 -0.04 -1.62 16.37
CA ILE A 137 -1.38 -1.09 16.14
C ILE A 137 -2.46 -2.07 16.61
N PHE A 138 -2.29 -3.36 16.37
CA PHE A 138 -3.26 -4.38 16.76
C PHE A 138 -3.03 -4.94 18.16
N GLY A 139 -2.01 -4.50 18.87
CA GLY A 139 -1.70 -4.99 20.21
C GLY A 139 -1.24 -6.45 20.24
N ILE A 140 -0.64 -6.93 19.17
CA ILE A 140 -0.13 -8.30 19.05
C ILE A 140 1.29 -8.35 19.58
N LYS A 141 1.59 -9.30 20.47
CA LYS A 141 2.94 -9.46 21.04
C LYS A 141 3.82 -10.38 20.21
#